data_f05c56f7c6e44dd830b1ead0fb318fc7
#
_entry.id   f05c56f7c6e44dd830b1ead0fb318fc7
#
_cell.length_a   1.000
_cell.length_b   1.000
_cell.length_c   1.000
_cell.angle_alpha   90.00
_cell.angle_beta   90.00
_cell.angle_gamma   90.00
#
_symmetry.space_group_name_H-M   'P 1'
#
loop_
_entity.id
_entity.type
_entity.pdbx_description
1 polymer ?
#
loop_
_entity_poly.entity_id
_entity_poly.type
_entity_poly.pdbx_seq_one_letter_code
_entity_poly.pdbx_strand_id
1 'polypeptide(L)'
;MKALAILGASGHGKVVADCAELCGWQSISFFDDAWPDKQANGHWPIEGTSVDLLRRVCEFDGVLVAIGNNSVRQVKLQELHSAGALIPVLVHPSASVSRYSFIGHGSVVVAGAVVNVDCQIGIGAIINTGSTVDHDCLLGDAVHVSPGAHLAGGVSVGDKSWVGIGSSVRQLVRIGCGVMVGAGAAVVSDVPDGSTVAGVPARIM
;
A
#
# COMPACT_ATOMS: atom_id res chain seq x y z
N MET A 1 -4.53 -0.60 25.90
CA MET A 1 -5.44 -0.64 24.73
C MET A 1 -4.59 -0.27 23.52
N LYS A 2 -4.51 -1.09 22.50
CA LYS A 2 -3.61 -0.87 21.36
C LYS A 2 -4.22 0.16 20.40
N ALA A 3 -3.61 1.35 20.32
CA ALA A 3 -4.12 2.50 19.57
C ALA A 3 -3.36 2.69 18.24
N LEU A 4 -4.10 2.88 17.15
CA LEU A 4 -3.58 3.12 15.80
C LEU A 4 -4.04 4.49 15.28
N ALA A 5 -3.10 5.30 14.82
CA ALA A 5 -3.41 6.46 14.00
C ALA A 5 -3.32 6.11 12.51
N ILE A 6 -4.25 6.63 11.71
CA ILE A 6 -4.25 6.46 10.25
C ILE A 6 -4.27 7.85 9.60
N LEU A 7 -3.23 8.17 8.84
CA LEU A 7 -3.16 9.39 8.03
C LEU A 7 -3.81 9.14 6.66
N GLY A 8 -4.86 9.91 6.37
CA GLY A 8 -5.65 9.81 5.13
C GLY A 8 -7.01 9.17 5.33
N ALA A 9 -8.04 9.99 5.41
CA ALA A 9 -9.43 9.60 5.69
C ALA A 9 -10.26 9.46 4.39
N SER A 10 -9.79 8.68 3.42
CA SER A 10 -10.48 8.37 2.16
C SER A 10 -11.08 6.95 2.16
N GLY A 11 -11.50 6.47 1.00
CA GLY A 11 -12.00 5.10 0.83
C GLY A 11 -10.95 4.04 1.21
N HIS A 12 -9.69 4.24 0.81
CA HIS A 12 -8.60 3.33 1.21
C HIS A 12 -8.37 3.35 2.72
N GLY A 13 -8.51 4.53 3.35
CA GLY A 13 -8.44 4.64 4.81
C GLY A 13 -9.45 3.74 5.52
N LYS A 14 -10.69 3.66 5.03
CA LYS A 14 -11.71 2.74 5.59
C LYS A 14 -11.27 1.28 5.51
N VAL A 15 -10.70 0.87 4.38
CA VAL A 15 -10.19 -0.50 4.20
C VAL A 15 -9.05 -0.79 5.18
N VAL A 16 -8.15 0.17 5.38
CA VAL A 16 -7.03 0.03 6.34
C VAL A 16 -7.56 -0.05 7.78
N ALA A 17 -8.55 0.77 8.16
CA ALA A 17 -9.13 0.76 9.49
C ALA A 17 -9.85 -0.56 9.79
N ASP A 18 -10.69 -1.03 8.89
CA ASP A 18 -11.39 -2.32 8.98
C ASP A 18 -10.39 -3.48 9.12
N CYS A 19 -9.35 -3.50 8.29
CA CYS A 19 -8.27 -4.47 8.38
C CYS A 19 -7.55 -4.40 9.75
N ALA A 20 -7.31 -3.20 10.27
CA ALA A 20 -6.63 -3.00 11.55
C ALA A 20 -7.45 -3.55 12.73
N GLU A 21 -8.75 -3.35 12.74
CA GLU A 21 -9.64 -3.95 13.77
C GLU A 21 -9.54 -5.47 13.76
N LEU A 22 -9.56 -6.09 12.58
CA LEU A 22 -9.38 -7.54 12.44
C LEU A 22 -7.98 -8.03 12.87
N CYS A 23 -6.98 -7.14 12.84
CA CYS A 23 -5.62 -7.40 13.34
C CYS A 23 -5.47 -7.11 14.85
N GLY A 24 -6.56 -6.77 15.55
CA GLY A 24 -6.58 -6.58 17.00
C GLY A 24 -6.21 -5.16 17.48
N TRP A 25 -6.21 -4.17 16.60
CA TRP A 25 -6.18 -2.78 17.02
C TRP A 25 -7.52 -2.39 17.63
N GLN A 26 -7.50 -1.79 18.83
CA GLN A 26 -8.70 -1.59 19.65
C GLN A 26 -9.24 -0.15 19.58
N SER A 27 -8.37 0.79 19.25
CA SER A 27 -8.71 2.19 19.06
C SER A 27 -8.10 2.68 17.77
N ILE A 28 -8.91 3.27 16.90
CA ILE A 28 -8.46 3.80 15.60
C ILE A 28 -8.92 5.24 15.47
N SER A 29 -7.96 6.13 15.20
CA SER A 29 -8.21 7.55 14.96
C SER A 29 -7.62 7.94 13.62
N PHE A 30 -8.38 8.68 12.82
CA PHE A 30 -7.92 9.25 11.57
C PHE A 30 -7.32 10.65 11.76
N PHE A 31 -6.39 10.98 10.88
CA PHE A 31 -5.87 12.33 10.65
C PHE A 31 -5.96 12.64 9.16
N ASP A 32 -6.49 13.82 8.82
CA ASP A 32 -6.70 14.23 7.43
C ASP A 32 -6.72 15.75 7.33
N ASP A 33 -6.11 16.33 6.31
CA ASP A 33 -6.03 17.77 6.15
C ASP A 33 -7.36 18.41 5.76
N ALA A 34 -8.43 17.63 5.55
CA ALA A 34 -9.80 18.09 5.46
C ALA A 34 -10.46 18.39 6.84
N TRP A 35 -9.74 18.16 7.95
CA TRP A 35 -10.16 18.59 9.28
C TRP A 35 -10.10 20.13 9.38
N PRO A 36 -11.06 20.83 10.06
CA PRO A 36 -12.20 20.30 10.82
C PRO A 36 -13.47 20.09 9.98
N ASP A 37 -13.47 20.39 8.68
CA ASP A 37 -14.67 20.29 7.84
C ASP A 37 -15.17 18.84 7.74
N LYS A 38 -14.26 17.88 7.83
CA LYS A 38 -14.56 16.45 7.91
C LYS A 38 -14.15 15.92 9.28
N GLN A 39 -15.13 15.39 10.04
CA GLN A 39 -14.91 14.94 11.43
C GLN A 39 -14.96 13.42 11.60
N ALA A 40 -15.34 12.67 10.58
CA ALA A 40 -15.37 11.22 10.63
C ALA A 40 -15.10 10.60 9.24
N ASN A 41 -14.59 9.36 9.24
CA ASN A 41 -14.45 8.54 8.05
C ASN A 41 -15.20 7.21 8.25
N GLY A 42 -16.50 7.22 7.96
CA GLY A 42 -17.39 6.10 8.27
C GLY A 42 -17.63 6.01 9.78
N HIS A 43 -17.13 4.95 10.41
CA HIS A 43 -17.33 4.66 11.84
C HIS A 43 -16.25 5.24 12.74
N TRP A 44 -15.17 5.77 12.19
CA TRP A 44 -13.99 6.20 12.92
C TRP A 44 -13.87 7.71 12.95
N PRO A 45 -13.45 8.32 14.09
CA PRO A 45 -13.26 9.75 14.21
C PRO A 45 -12.06 10.24 13.41
N ILE A 46 -12.11 11.47 12.95
CA ILE A 46 -10.94 12.24 12.49
C ILE A 46 -10.61 13.23 13.62
N GLU A 47 -9.38 13.19 14.12
CA GLU A 47 -8.98 13.94 15.33
C GLU A 47 -8.04 15.12 15.06
N GLY A 48 -7.72 15.36 13.78
CA GLY A 48 -6.84 16.47 13.42
C GLY A 48 -6.26 16.34 12.02
N THR A 49 -5.35 17.23 11.72
CA THR A 49 -4.61 17.30 10.45
C THR A 49 -3.35 16.43 10.46
N SER A 50 -2.66 16.35 9.33
CA SER A 50 -1.33 15.71 9.25
C SER A 50 -0.31 16.37 10.19
N VAL A 51 -0.40 17.68 10.40
CA VAL A 51 0.48 18.43 11.32
C VAL A 51 0.18 18.07 12.77
N ASP A 52 -1.10 17.88 13.13
CA ASP A 52 -1.47 17.46 14.48
C ASP A 52 -0.98 16.05 14.78
N LEU A 53 -1.06 15.13 13.79
CA LEU A 53 -0.51 13.78 13.95
C LEU A 53 1.00 13.79 14.23
N LEU A 54 1.78 14.59 13.49
CA LEU A 54 3.22 14.68 13.70
C LEU A 54 3.60 15.11 15.14
N ARG A 55 2.76 15.91 15.78
CA ARG A 55 2.95 16.34 17.19
C ARG A 55 2.55 15.27 18.20
N ARG A 56 1.69 14.34 17.79
CA ARG A 56 1.02 13.35 18.65
C ARG A 56 1.47 11.92 18.38
N VAL A 57 2.51 11.68 17.58
CA VAL A 57 2.93 10.31 17.18
C VAL A 57 3.19 9.39 18.38
N CYS A 58 3.68 9.94 19.49
CA CYS A 58 3.96 9.19 20.72
C CYS A 58 2.71 8.75 21.51
N GLU A 59 1.52 9.24 21.13
CA GLU A 59 0.25 8.83 21.75
C GLU A 59 -0.27 7.51 21.22
N PHE A 60 0.29 7.01 20.09
CA PHE A 60 -0.18 5.83 19.37
C PHE A 60 0.84 4.69 19.41
N ASP A 61 0.34 3.46 19.53
CA ASP A 61 1.16 2.25 19.44
C ASP A 61 1.56 1.91 17.99
N GLY A 62 0.96 2.59 17.01
CA GLY A 62 1.31 2.51 15.61
C GLY A 62 0.69 3.63 14.79
N VAL A 63 1.35 3.95 13.67
CA VAL A 63 0.86 4.94 12.70
C VAL A 63 0.94 4.34 11.30
N LEU A 64 -0.12 4.47 10.50
CA LEU A 64 -0.17 4.05 9.09
C LEU A 64 -0.57 5.20 8.18
N VAL A 65 -0.10 5.16 6.93
CA VAL A 65 -0.47 6.13 5.90
C VAL A 65 -1.39 5.46 4.88
N ALA A 66 -2.66 5.85 4.87
CA ALA A 66 -3.69 5.31 3.98
C ALA A 66 -4.00 6.26 2.80
N ILE A 67 -2.96 6.75 2.14
CA ILE A 67 -3.04 7.66 0.99
C ILE A 67 -2.73 6.88 -0.28
N GLY A 68 -3.67 6.86 -1.25
CA GLY A 68 -3.54 6.12 -2.50
C GLY A 68 -2.44 6.66 -3.42
N ASN A 69 -2.17 7.97 -3.43
CA ASN A 69 -1.09 8.54 -4.21
C ASN A 69 0.27 8.07 -3.67
N ASN A 70 1.00 7.33 -4.50
CA ASN A 70 2.24 6.65 -4.12
C ASN A 70 3.33 7.64 -3.66
N SER A 71 3.50 8.76 -4.37
CA SER A 71 4.51 9.77 -4.04
C SER A 71 4.18 10.50 -2.72
N VAL A 72 2.92 10.87 -2.53
CA VAL A 72 2.46 11.50 -1.29
C VAL A 72 2.60 10.53 -0.12
N ARG A 73 2.22 9.25 -0.31
CA ARG A 73 2.35 8.21 0.72
C ARG A 73 3.80 8.05 1.17
N GLN A 74 4.74 7.99 0.22
CA GLN A 74 6.17 7.86 0.53
C GLN A 74 6.68 9.04 1.36
N VAL A 75 6.36 10.28 0.96
CA VAL A 75 6.77 11.49 1.70
C VAL A 75 6.20 11.48 3.11
N LYS A 76 4.91 11.17 3.26
CA LYS A 76 4.26 11.13 4.59
C LYS A 76 4.82 10.04 5.49
N LEU A 77 5.18 8.88 4.95
CA LEU A 77 5.88 7.84 5.72
C LEU A 77 7.26 8.29 6.21
N GLN A 78 8.02 9.00 5.38
CA GLN A 78 9.32 9.57 5.77
C GLN A 78 9.19 10.63 6.87
N GLU A 79 8.20 11.54 6.74
CA GLU A 79 7.91 12.57 7.76
C GLU A 79 7.57 11.92 9.11
N LEU A 80 6.68 10.93 9.13
CA LEU A 80 6.27 10.22 10.33
C LEU A 80 7.41 9.41 10.95
N HIS A 81 8.21 8.72 10.12
CA HIS A 81 9.39 8.00 10.59
C HIS A 81 10.39 8.95 11.26
N SER A 82 10.64 10.12 10.66
CA SER A 82 11.53 11.15 11.20
C SER A 82 11.01 11.76 12.50
N ALA A 83 9.68 11.77 12.69
CA ALA A 83 9.04 12.20 13.92
C ALA A 83 9.04 11.11 15.02
N GLY A 84 9.60 9.92 14.75
CA GLY A 84 9.70 8.84 15.72
C GLY A 84 8.46 7.94 15.80
N ALA A 85 7.56 7.99 14.83
CA ALA A 85 6.39 7.11 14.78
C ALA A 85 6.79 5.64 14.64
N LEU A 86 6.12 4.76 15.36
CA LEU A 86 6.16 3.33 15.11
C LEU A 86 5.25 3.02 13.92
N ILE A 87 5.83 2.52 12.83
CA ILE A 87 5.12 2.29 11.58
C ILE A 87 5.05 0.77 11.34
N PRO A 88 3.94 0.10 11.69
CA PRO A 88 3.82 -1.36 11.53
C PRO A 88 3.58 -1.77 10.07
N VAL A 89 3.77 -3.05 9.78
CA VAL A 89 3.16 -3.72 8.64
C VAL A 89 1.76 -4.17 9.05
N LEU A 90 0.78 -3.97 8.19
CA LEU A 90 -0.58 -4.46 8.42
C LEU A 90 -0.89 -5.59 7.43
N VAL A 91 -1.19 -6.78 7.95
CA VAL A 91 -1.53 -7.96 7.14
C VAL A 91 -2.91 -8.46 7.55
N HIS A 92 -3.87 -8.40 6.63
CA HIS A 92 -5.22 -8.87 6.88
C HIS A 92 -5.21 -10.37 7.22
N PRO A 93 -6.01 -10.84 8.20
CA PRO A 93 -6.02 -12.27 8.61
C PRO A 93 -6.35 -13.26 7.49
N SER A 94 -7.08 -12.84 6.45
CA SER A 94 -7.36 -13.69 5.28
C SER A 94 -6.34 -13.53 4.13
N ALA A 95 -5.30 -12.74 4.29
CA ALA A 95 -4.19 -12.70 3.36
C ALA A 95 -3.26 -13.91 3.58
N SER A 96 -2.69 -14.43 2.49
CA SER A 96 -1.69 -15.50 2.57
C SER A 96 -0.31 -14.92 2.27
N VAL A 97 0.53 -14.82 3.29
CA VAL A 97 1.89 -14.28 3.15
C VAL A 97 2.90 -15.33 3.58
N SER A 98 3.84 -15.64 2.69
CA SER A 98 4.93 -16.55 3.01
C SER A 98 5.83 -15.98 4.11
N ARG A 99 6.16 -16.81 5.11
CA ARG A 99 7.10 -16.45 6.17
C ARG A 99 8.54 -16.20 5.68
N TYR A 100 8.85 -16.59 4.46
CA TYR A 100 10.15 -16.39 3.84
C TYR A 100 10.22 -15.11 3.00
N SER A 101 9.13 -14.34 2.93
CA SER A 101 9.09 -13.07 2.23
C SER A 101 9.25 -11.91 3.20
N PHE A 102 9.89 -10.84 2.75
CA PHE A 102 10.05 -9.61 3.50
C PHE A 102 9.03 -8.56 3.05
N ILE A 103 8.41 -7.88 4.02
CA ILE A 103 7.51 -6.76 3.76
C ILE A 103 7.98 -5.56 4.58
N GLY A 104 8.29 -4.45 3.89
CA GLY A 104 8.75 -3.20 4.49
C GLY A 104 7.66 -2.55 5.35
N HIS A 105 8.09 -1.79 6.35
CA HIS A 105 7.19 -1.10 7.27
C HIS A 105 6.23 -0.13 6.54
N GLY A 106 5.07 0.14 7.12
CA GLY A 106 4.03 0.98 6.52
C GLY A 106 3.30 0.34 5.34
N SER A 107 3.67 -0.88 4.97
CA SER A 107 2.96 -1.63 3.92
C SER A 107 1.69 -2.27 4.45
N VAL A 108 0.69 -2.38 3.58
CA VAL A 108 -0.60 -2.98 3.89
C VAL A 108 -0.89 -4.11 2.90
N VAL A 109 -1.15 -5.30 3.43
CA VAL A 109 -1.59 -6.49 2.67
C VAL A 109 -3.06 -6.73 3.00
N VAL A 110 -3.94 -6.50 2.03
CA VAL A 110 -5.40 -6.48 2.23
C VAL A 110 -6.01 -7.87 2.05
N ALA A 111 -7.30 -7.99 2.34
CA ALA A 111 -8.05 -9.25 2.30
C ALA A 111 -7.86 -10.04 1.01
N GLY A 112 -7.59 -11.34 1.14
CA GLY A 112 -7.43 -12.27 0.03
C GLY A 112 -6.19 -12.06 -0.84
N ALA A 113 -5.31 -11.13 -0.48
CA ALA A 113 -4.04 -10.96 -1.17
C ALA A 113 -3.09 -12.13 -0.88
N VAL A 114 -2.26 -12.48 -1.88
CA VAL A 114 -1.27 -13.57 -1.75
C VAL A 114 0.12 -13.02 -2.03
N VAL A 115 1.06 -13.28 -1.12
CA VAL A 115 2.50 -13.03 -1.31
C VAL A 115 3.24 -14.35 -1.14
N ASN A 116 3.77 -14.88 -2.24
CA ASN A 116 4.46 -16.16 -2.26
C ASN A 116 5.92 -16.03 -1.74
N VAL A 117 6.63 -17.16 -1.77
CA VAL A 117 7.97 -17.34 -1.20
C VAL A 117 9.02 -16.42 -1.86
N ASP A 118 10.00 -15.99 -1.06
CA ASP A 118 11.19 -15.23 -1.48
C ASP A 118 10.89 -13.88 -2.16
N CYS A 119 9.71 -13.28 -1.86
CA CYS A 119 9.40 -11.91 -2.27
C CYS A 119 10.06 -10.89 -1.37
N GLN A 120 10.50 -9.78 -1.95
CA GLN A 120 10.94 -8.60 -1.22
C GLN A 120 10.06 -7.41 -1.59
N ILE A 121 9.33 -6.89 -0.61
CA ILE A 121 8.40 -5.78 -0.77
C ILE A 121 8.92 -4.60 0.04
N GLY A 122 9.09 -3.46 -0.62
CA GLY A 122 9.59 -2.23 -0.03
C GLY A 122 8.63 -1.57 0.97
N ILE A 123 9.02 -0.39 1.43
CA ILE A 123 8.31 0.40 2.44
C ILE A 123 7.02 0.99 1.86
N GLY A 124 5.94 0.94 2.63
CA GLY A 124 4.70 1.63 2.27
C GLY A 124 4.00 1.08 1.04
N ALA A 125 4.23 -0.17 0.68
CA ALA A 125 3.53 -0.83 -0.42
C ALA A 125 2.06 -1.11 -0.06
N ILE A 126 1.20 -1.14 -1.07
CA ILE A 126 -0.19 -1.58 -0.97
C ILE A 126 -0.35 -2.83 -1.83
N ILE A 127 -0.54 -3.98 -1.19
CA ILE A 127 -0.92 -5.24 -1.84
C ILE A 127 -2.41 -5.40 -1.61
N ASN A 128 -3.19 -4.96 -2.60
CA ASN A 128 -4.62 -4.68 -2.42
C ASN A 128 -5.47 -5.97 -2.55
N THR A 129 -6.76 -5.84 -2.30
CA THR A 129 -7.75 -6.93 -2.23
C THR A 129 -7.59 -7.94 -3.37
N GLY A 130 -7.40 -9.21 -3.02
CA GLY A 130 -7.31 -10.32 -3.98
C GLY A 130 -6.17 -10.24 -5.00
N SER A 131 -5.20 -9.35 -4.81
CA SER A 131 -4.02 -9.31 -5.68
C SER A 131 -3.03 -10.42 -5.34
N THR A 132 -2.17 -10.80 -6.30
CA THR A 132 -1.15 -11.82 -6.07
C THR A 132 0.23 -11.35 -6.50
N VAL A 133 1.20 -11.64 -5.66
CA VAL A 133 2.64 -11.45 -5.90
C VAL A 133 3.26 -12.84 -5.82
N ASP A 134 3.66 -13.39 -6.96
CA ASP A 134 4.21 -14.73 -7.02
C ASP A 134 5.68 -14.75 -6.56
N HIS A 135 6.29 -15.95 -6.51
CA HIS A 135 7.62 -16.18 -5.96
C HIS A 135 8.72 -15.30 -6.59
N ASP A 136 9.78 -14.99 -5.84
CA ASP A 136 10.97 -14.25 -6.28
C ASP A 136 10.69 -12.82 -6.80
N CYS A 137 9.55 -12.22 -6.48
CA CYS A 137 9.23 -10.85 -6.89
C CYS A 137 9.94 -9.80 -6.06
N LEU A 138 10.34 -8.70 -6.72
CA LEU A 138 10.99 -7.55 -6.09
C LEU A 138 10.13 -6.30 -6.31
N LEU A 139 9.53 -5.77 -5.26
CA LEU A 139 8.73 -4.55 -5.30
C LEU A 139 9.43 -3.44 -4.51
N GLY A 140 9.64 -2.31 -5.15
CA GLY A 140 10.22 -1.11 -4.53
C GLY A 140 9.28 -0.42 -3.55
N ASP A 141 9.71 0.74 -3.07
CA ASP A 141 8.98 1.52 -2.09
C ASP A 141 7.71 2.15 -2.68
N ALA A 142 6.68 2.21 -1.87
CA ALA A 142 5.40 2.80 -2.21
C ALA A 142 4.76 2.25 -3.51
N VAL A 143 5.04 1.01 -3.87
CA VAL A 143 4.35 0.32 -4.97
C VAL A 143 2.89 0.07 -4.59
N HIS A 144 1.99 0.19 -5.55
CA HIS A 144 0.59 -0.18 -5.38
C HIS A 144 0.22 -1.29 -6.36
N VAL A 145 -0.01 -2.49 -5.87
CA VAL A 145 -0.63 -3.59 -6.60
C VAL A 145 -2.12 -3.53 -6.33
N SER A 146 -2.89 -3.06 -7.33
CA SER A 146 -4.34 -2.78 -7.19
C SER A 146 -5.18 -4.05 -7.02
N PRO A 147 -6.48 -3.93 -6.65
CA PRO A 147 -7.34 -5.08 -6.48
C PRO A 147 -7.32 -6.03 -7.68
N GLY A 148 -7.13 -7.34 -7.42
CA GLY A 148 -7.13 -8.37 -8.47
C GLY A 148 -6.02 -8.22 -9.51
N ALA A 149 -4.98 -7.46 -9.26
CA ALA A 149 -3.79 -7.44 -10.12
C ALA A 149 -2.86 -8.61 -9.78
N HIS A 150 -2.24 -9.22 -10.79
CA HIS A 150 -1.45 -10.43 -10.64
C HIS A 150 -0.04 -10.25 -11.20
N LEU A 151 0.96 -10.49 -10.37
CA LEU A 151 2.37 -10.51 -10.75
C LEU A 151 2.85 -11.96 -10.75
N ALA A 152 3.30 -12.46 -11.89
CA ALA A 152 3.89 -13.80 -12.01
C ALA A 152 5.33 -13.82 -11.45
N GLY A 153 5.92 -15.02 -11.33
CA GLY A 153 7.21 -15.21 -10.68
C GLY A 153 8.36 -14.36 -11.24
N GLY A 154 9.20 -13.84 -10.35
CA GLY A 154 10.40 -13.07 -10.67
C GLY A 154 10.13 -11.68 -11.27
N VAL A 155 8.92 -11.14 -11.14
CA VAL A 155 8.61 -9.78 -11.59
C VAL A 155 9.29 -8.76 -10.70
N SER A 156 9.88 -7.72 -11.30
CA SER A 156 10.41 -6.56 -10.59
C SER A 156 9.56 -5.33 -10.88
N VAL A 157 9.19 -4.58 -9.83
CA VAL A 157 8.42 -3.33 -9.93
C VAL A 157 9.16 -2.23 -9.19
N GLY A 158 9.55 -1.18 -9.89
CA GLY A 158 10.27 -0.04 -9.33
C GLY A 158 9.39 0.85 -8.45
N ASP A 159 10.04 1.70 -7.65
CA ASP A 159 9.42 2.57 -6.67
C ASP A 159 8.25 3.37 -7.24
N LYS A 160 7.23 3.57 -6.42
CA LYS A 160 6.06 4.42 -6.72
C LYS A 160 5.25 3.99 -7.94
N SER A 161 5.50 2.82 -8.50
CA SER A 161 4.73 2.30 -9.62
C SER A 161 3.37 1.78 -9.17
N TRP A 162 2.40 1.92 -10.05
CA TRP A 162 1.01 1.52 -9.84
C TRP A 162 0.63 0.44 -10.85
N VAL A 163 0.36 -0.76 -10.35
CA VAL A 163 -0.14 -1.88 -11.15
C VAL A 163 -1.66 -1.87 -11.07
N GLY A 164 -2.33 -1.48 -12.16
CA GLY A 164 -3.77 -1.18 -12.20
C GLY A 164 -4.66 -2.39 -11.90
N ILE A 165 -5.91 -2.10 -11.52
CA ILE A 165 -6.91 -3.12 -11.16
C ILE A 165 -7.04 -4.20 -12.23
N GLY A 166 -7.02 -5.48 -11.82
CA GLY A 166 -7.19 -6.63 -12.72
C GLY A 166 -6.14 -6.81 -13.80
N SER A 167 -5.01 -6.10 -13.73
CA SER A 167 -3.91 -6.28 -14.69
C SER A 167 -3.11 -7.56 -14.39
N SER A 168 -2.43 -8.11 -15.41
CA SER A 168 -1.59 -9.28 -15.29
C SER A 168 -0.21 -8.99 -15.84
N VAL A 169 0.82 -9.35 -15.08
CA VAL A 169 2.23 -9.15 -15.46
C VAL A 169 2.88 -10.52 -15.64
N ARG A 170 3.43 -10.74 -16.84
CA ARG A 170 4.13 -12.00 -17.20
C ARG A 170 5.39 -12.17 -16.34
N GLN A 171 5.78 -13.40 -16.08
CA GLN A 171 7.01 -13.74 -15.34
C GLN A 171 8.26 -13.04 -15.90
N LEU A 172 9.17 -12.68 -14.98
CA LEU A 172 10.47 -12.06 -15.25
C LEU A 172 10.42 -10.69 -15.92
N VAL A 173 9.25 -10.06 -16.01
CA VAL A 173 9.11 -8.69 -16.53
C VAL A 173 9.63 -7.69 -15.51
N ARG A 174 10.31 -6.66 -16.00
CA ARG A 174 10.74 -5.49 -15.21
C ARG A 174 9.87 -4.29 -15.52
N ILE A 175 9.22 -3.78 -14.49
CA ILE A 175 8.46 -2.53 -14.51
C ILE A 175 9.32 -1.47 -13.79
N GLY A 176 9.64 -0.39 -14.46
CA GLY A 176 10.46 0.71 -13.92
C GLY A 176 9.80 1.46 -12.77
N CYS A 177 10.46 2.54 -12.30
CA CYS A 177 9.96 3.42 -11.26
C CYS A 177 8.90 4.38 -11.80
N GLY A 178 7.89 4.72 -10.98
CA GLY A 178 6.85 5.68 -11.34
C GLY A 178 5.98 5.29 -12.53
N VAL A 179 5.91 4.01 -12.86
CA VAL A 179 5.10 3.47 -13.96
C VAL A 179 3.63 3.40 -13.58
N MET A 180 2.76 3.70 -14.53
CA MET A 180 1.32 3.46 -14.43
C MET A 180 0.91 2.33 -15.38
N VAL A 181 0.50 1.20 -14.83
CA VAL A 181 -0.13 0.12 -15.59
C VAL A 181 -1.64 0.31 -15.54
N GLY A 182 -2.28 0.43 -16.70
CA GLY A 182 -3.73 0.62 -16.82
C GLY A 182 -4.52 -0.60 -16.34
N ALA A 183 -5.79 -0.36 -15.98
CA ALA A 183 -6.71 -1.43 -15.56
C ALA A 183 -6.84 -2.51 -16.64
N GLY A 184 -6.83 -3.80 -16.23
CA GLY A 184 -6.97 -4.94 -17.11
C GLY A 184 -5.84 -5.15 -18.13
N ALA A 185 -4.73 -4.44 -18.00
CA ALA A 185 -3.61 -4.56 -18.94
C ALA A 185 -2.89 -5.91 -18.80
N ALA A 186 -2.41 -6.46 -19.94
CA ALA A 186 -1.52 -7.62 -19.96
C ALA A 186 -0.09 -7.19 -20.31
N VAL A 187 0.74 -7.05 -19.28
CA VAL A 187 2.14 -6.61 -19.41
C VAL A 187 3.01 -7.82 -19.75
N VAL A 188 3.53 -7.89 -20.95
CA VAL A 188 4.28 -9.03 -21.48
C VAL A 188 5.74 -8.71 -21.84
N SER A 189 6.16 -7.48 -21.63
CA SER A 189 7.53 -6.98 -21.85
C SER A 189 7.89 -5.92 -20.84
N ASP A 190 9.18 -5.66 -20.68
CA ASP A 190 9.69 -4.65 -19.78
C ASP A 190 9.11 -3.26 -20.08
N VAL A 191 8.89 -2.48 -19.00
CA VAL A 191 8.30 -1.14 -19.06
C VAL A 191 9.30 -0.14 -18.48
N PRO A 192 9.74 0.87 -19.24
CA PRO A 192 10.68 1.86 -18.74
C PRO A 192 10.07 2.80 -17.70
N ASP A 193 10.94 3.45 -16.92
CA ASP A 193 10.57 4.42 -15.88
C ASP A 193 9.60 5.49 -16.38
N GLY A 194 8.68 5.90 -15.52
CA GLY A 194 7.74 7.00 -15.77
C GLY A 194 6.71 6.75 -16.86
N SER A 195 6.68 5.57 -17.46
CA SER A 195 5.76 5.24 -18.55
C SER A 195 4.35 4.95 -18.04
N THR A 196 3.37 5.25 -18.90
CA THR A 196 2.01 4.72 -18.77
C THR A 196 1.79 3.67 -19.83
N VAL A 197 1.33 2.46 -19.43
CA VAL A 197 1.04 1.36 -20.34
C VAL A 197 -0.38 0.83 -20.13
N ALA A 198 -1.07 0.48 -21.22
CA ALA A 198 -2.41 -0.10 -21.15
C ALA A 198 -2.67 -1.06 -22.31
N GLY A 199 -3.74 -1.86 -22.20
CA GLY A 199 -4.23 -2.76 -23.24
C GLY A 199 -3.73 -4.20 -23.12
N VAL A 200 -4.16 -5.06 -24.07
CA VAL A 200 -3.84 -6.49 -24.18
C VAL A 200 -3.38 -6.78 -25.60
N PRO A 201 -2.06 -6.94 -25.82
CA PRO A 201 -0.96 -6.73 -24.88
C PRO A 201 -0.77 -5.25 -24.54
N ALA A 202 -0.19 -4.95 -23.36
CA ALA A 202 0.07 -3.58 -22.92
C ALA A 202 1.05 -2.86 -23.84
N ARG A 203 0.78 -1.57 -24.13
CA ARG A 203 1.62 -0.68 -24.95
C ARG A 203 1.75 0.65 -24.22
N ILE A 204 2.86 1.34 -24.46
CA ILE A 204 3.09 2.71 -23.99
C ILE A 204 2.03 3.62 -24.63
N MET A 205 1.42 4.47 -23.82
CA MET A 205 0.41 5.45 -24.22
C MET A 205 1.04 6.82 -24.52
#